data_b4487ebfe43bc7315e04e7c90d1c3a73
#
_entry.id   b4487ebfe43bc7315e04e7c90d1c3a73
#
_cell.length_a   1.000
_cell.length_b   1.000
_cell.length_c   1.000
_cell.angle_alpha   90.00
_cell.angle_beta   90.00
_cell.angle_gamma   90.00
#
_symmetry.space_group_name_H-M   'P 1'
#
loop_
_entity.id
_entity.type
_entity.pdbx_description
1 polymer ?
#
loop_
_entity_poly.entity_id
_entity_poly.type
_entity_poly.pdbx_seq_one_letter_code
_entity_poly.pdbx_strand_id
1 'polypeptide(L)'
;LIYDNAERAQLLKGYWPNGGRGAMLLTSRSYYNFFGDDQRHGETVQLFSDVERRNLFLACLGEAWQSNHLNSEDMMVEIEEAAISALLKKTGGLPIAIRHAANLILDPEINPSGTARALMEMFNDSYQRLPRRQISARDPLVRALDTIWNISFKNLTEPAKNILSGLSLLAPDKILIDLFLPSDQNMLASKLEFCRTASHNTNVVKTGGGTSLQTVINPSSRLIEAINELFVKDLIKKTGRDMAIHRTVQEAVSYQGKDELIDFFDAMVLLLFDAFPKQSQGRPLTEYWENCQLWIQHVVTLALKYRAYTSNRQEDDIPLKGMASADILVKLLGNAAWYVLGGIMVGIC
;
A
#
# COMPACT_ATOMS: atom_id res chain seq x y z
N LEU A 1 -11.36 -5.05 22.34
CA LEU A 1 -11.68 -5.27 20.93
C LEU A 1 -11.26 -4.02 20.13
N ILE A 2 -10.62 -4.21 18.97
CA ILE A 2 -10.17 -3.11 18.11
C ILE A 2 -10.81 -3.28 16.73
N TYR A 3 -11.49 -2.24 16.28
CA TYR A 3 -11.98 -2.10 14.92
C TYR A 3 -11.18 -1.00 14.24
N ASP A 4 -10.26 -1.40 13.35
CA ASP A 4 -9.44 -0.45 12.62
C ASP A 4 -10.06 -0.10 11.28
N ASN A 5 -10.03 1.20 10.94
CA ASN A 5 -10.52 1.74 9.68
C ASN A 5 -11.99 1.40 9.38
N ALA A 6 -12.86 1.55 10.37
CA ALA A 6 -14.30 1.29 10.26
C ALA A 6 -14.99 2.43 9.49
N GLU A 7 -14.95 2.39 8.18
CA GLU A 7 -15.47 3.44 7.29
C GLU A 7 -17.00 3.45 7.19
N ARG A 8 -17.67 2.35 7.55
CA ARG A 8 -19.12 2.20 7.44
C ARG A 8 -19.69 1.57 8.71
N ALA A 9 -20.49 2.33 9.45
CA ALA A 9 -21.16 1.85 10.67
C ALA A 9 -22.01 0.59 10.46
N GLN A 10 -22.62 0.45 9.26
CA GLN A 10 -23.48 -0.69 8.94
C GLN A 10 -22.71 -2.02 8.93
N LEU A 11 -21.39 -1.99 8.59
CA LEU A 11 -20.57 -3.20 8.60
C LEU A 11 -20.31 -3.74 10.01
N LEU A 12 -20.34 -2.87 11.02
CA LEU A 12 -20.11 -3.25 12.42
C LEU A 12 -21.36 -3.81 13.09
N LYS A 13 -22.55 -3.60 12.53
CA LYS A 13 -23.82 -3.94 13.17
C LYS A 13 -23.94 -5.43 13.54
N GLY A 14 -23.33 -6.34 12.73
CA GLY A 14 -23.31 -7.77 13.01
C GLY A 14 -22.14 -8.24 13.91
N TYR A 15 -21.15 -7.38 14.13
CA TYR A 15 -19.93 -7.69 14.89
C TYR A 15 -19.86 -6.91 16.21
N TRP A 16 -20.87 -6.11 16.51
CA TRP A 16 -20.91 -5.32 17.71
C TRP A 16 -21.23 -6.22 18.91
N PRO A 17 -20.40 -6.21 19.98
CA PRO A 17 -20.63 -7.08 21.13
C PRO A 17 -21.92 -6.66 21.87
N ASN A 18 -22.80 -7.63 22.07
CA ASN A 18 -24.04 -7.47 22.84
C ASN A 18 -23.76 -7.68 24.33
N GLY A 19 -23.15 -6.72 24.97
CA GLY A 19 -22.82 -6.76 26.40
C GLY A 19 -21.45 -7.37 26.69
N GLY A 20 -21.01 -7.27 27.92
CA GLY A 20 -19.70 -7.75 28.37
C GLY A 20 -18.89 -6.69 29.10
N ARG A 21 -17.82 -7.10 29.78
CA ARG A 21 -16.84 -6.19 30.40
C ARG A 21 -15.64 -6.08 29.45
N GLY A 22 -15.27 -4.86 29.09
CA GLY A 22 -14.12 -4.62 28.22
C GLY A 22 -14.14 -3.23 27.65
N ALA A 23 -13.07 -2.90 26.92
CA ALA A 23 -12.95 -1.66 26.16
C ALA A 23 -12.96 -1.95 24.65
N MET A 24 -13.49 -1.03 23.87
CA MET A 24 -13.45 -1.05 22.42
C MET A 24 -12.73 0.19 21.91
N LEU A 25 -11.85 -0.01 20.96
CA LEU A 25 -11.21 1.07 20.20
C LEU A 25 -11.66 0.96 18.74
N LEU A 26 -12.16 2.05 18.21
CA LEU A 26 -12.58 2.14 16.83
C LEU A 26 -11.86 3.30 16.16
N THR A 27 -11.21 3.03 15.02
CA THR A 27 -10.63 4.08 14.18
C THR A 27 -11.45 4.24 12.91
N SER A 28 -11.69 5.50 12.50
CA SER A 28 -12.41 5.83 11.27
C SER A 28 -11.94 7.18 10.72
N ARG A 29 -11.97 7.36 9.41
CA ARG A 29 -11.78 8.66 8.76
C ARG A 29 -13.05 9.50 8.74
N SER A 30 -14.19 8.88 9.01
CA SER A 30 -15.48 9.52 9.03
C SER A 30 -16.01 9.58 10.45
N TYR A 31 -16.60 10.73 10.81
CA TYR A 31 -17.27 10.86 12.08
C TYR A 31 -18.64 10.16 11.99
N TYR A 32 -18.79 9.06 12.71
CA TYR A 32 -20.07 8.35 12.82
C TYR A 32 -20.62 8.42 14.23
N ASN A 33 -21.91 8.67 14.35
CA ASN A 33 -22.63 8.51 15.60
C ASN A 33 -23.03 7.04 15.75
N PHE A 34 -22.14 6.19 16.29
CA PHE A 34 -22.37 4.76 16.44
C PHE A 34 -23.38 4.43 17.56
N PHE A 35 -23.60 5.35 18.51
CA PHE A 35 -24.23 5.04 19.80
C PHE A 35 -25.46 5.89 20.15
N GLY A 36 -25.99 6.70 19.26
CA GLY A 36 -27.01 7.68 19.63
C GLY A 36 -26.41 8.85 20.45
N ASP A 37 -27.25 9.78 20.86
CA ASP A 37 -26.80 11.10 21.36
C ASP A 37 -26.10 11.11 22.74
N ASP A 38 -26.16 10.05 23.54
CA ASP A 38 -25.76 10.11 24.96
C ASP A 38 -24.39 9.57 25.33
N GLN A 39 -23.64 8.96 24.40
CA GLN A 39 -22.30 8.37 24.73
C GLN A 39 -21.25 8.66 23.66
N ARG A 40 -20.97 9.92 23.40
CA ARG A 40 -19.89 10.33 22.48
C ARG A 40 -18.55 10.36 23.22
N HIS A 41 -17.80 9.29 23.15
CA HIS A 41 -16.40 9.25 23.57
C HIS A 41 -15.51 9.09 22.34
N GLY A 42 -15.56 10.06 21.42
CA GLY A 42 -14.72 10.08 20.23
C GLY A 42 -13.73 11.24 20.26
N GLU A 43 -12.46 10.96 20.07
CA GLU A 43 -11.40 11.93 19.92
C GLU A 43 -11.04 12.07 18.44
N THR A 44 -10.98 13.33 17.96
CA THR A 44 -10.47 13.61 16.63
C THR A 44 -8.96 13.81 16.69
N VAL A 45 -8.20 12.92 16.04
CA VAL A 45 -6.74 13.08 15.91
C VAL A 45 -6.47 14.33 15.09
N GLN A 46 -5.88 15.35 15.73
CA GLN A 46 -5.57 16.63 15.11
C GLN A 46 -4.32 16.51 14.23
N LEU A 47 -4.22 17.38 13.24
CA LEU A 47 -2.98 17.59 12.51
C LEU A 47 -1.91 18.16 13.46
N PHE A 48 -0.65 17.82 13.20
CA PHE A 48 0.46 18.31 14.00
C PHE A 48 0.53 19.86 13.98
N SER A 49 0.75 20.44 15.15
CA SER A 49 1.11 21.84 15.33
C SER A 49 2.44 22.16 14.66
N ASP A 50 2.75 23.45 14.49
CA ASP A 50 4.02 23.86 13.86
C ASP A 50 5.26 23.34 14.61
N VAL A 51 5.19 23.28 15.94
CA VAL A 51 6.26 22.74 16.79
C VAL A 51 6.43 21.22 16.57
N GLU A 52 5.32 20.48 16.58
CA GLU A 52 5.35 19.04 16.37
C GLU A 52 5.82 18.67 14.96
N ARG A 53 5.38 19.43 13.93
CA ARG A 53 5.85 19.26 12.54
C ARG A 53 7.36 19.38 12.47
N ARG A 54 7.90 20.47 13.05
CA ARG A 54 9.32 20.73 13.02
C ARG A 54 10.11 19.69 13.79
N ASN A 55 9.64 19.29 14.97
CA ASN A 55 10.30 18.27 15.78
C ASN A 55 10.33 16.91 15.05
N LEU A 56 9.21 16.48 14.46
CA LEU A 56 9.18 15.26 13.67
C LEU A 56 10.12 15.32 12.46
N PHE A 57 10.09 16.44 11.74
CA PHE A 57 10.91 16.64 10.55
C PHE A 57 12.41 16.56 10.88
N LEU A 58 12.86 17.31 11.89
CA LEU A 58 14.25 17.31 12.33
C LEU A 58 14.67 15.93 12.88
N ALA A 59 13.78 15.24 13.61
CA ALA A 59 14.05 13.88 14.06
C ALA A 59 14.24 12.91 12.90
N CYS A 60 13.48 13.06 11.81
CA CYS A 60 13.64 12.25 10.60
C CYS A 60 14.94 12.56 9.83
N LEU A 61 15.39 13.81 9.80
CA LEU A 61 16.64 14.22 9.15
C LEU A 61 17.88 13.78 9.94
N GLY A 62 17.76 13.67 11.26
CA GLY A 62 18.83 13.26 12.16
C GLY A 62 19.83 14.37 12.50
N GLU A 63 20.64 14.14 13.54
CA GLU A 63 21.56 15.12 14.10
C GLU A 63 22.69 15.52 13.14
N ALA A 64 23.19 14.60 12.35
CA ALA A 64 24.26 14.86 11.39
C ALA A 64 23.81 15.88 10.32
N TRP A 65 22.59 15.73 9.80
CA TRP A 65 22.04 16.68 8.84
C TRP A 65 21.84 18.06 9.48
N GLN A 66 21.28 18.12 10.69
CA GLN A 66 21.05 19.36 11.42
C GLN A 66 22.36 20.10 11.68
N SER A 67 23.42 19.39 12.09
CA SER A 67 24.73 19.97 12.34
C SER A 67 25.34 20.57 11.10
N ASN A 68 25.14 19.97 9.95
CA ASN A 68 25.71 20.44 8.69
C ASN A 68 24.95 21.62 8.07
N HIS A 69 23.66 21.77 8.36
CA HIS A 69 22.79 22.72 7.66
C HIS A 69 22.20 23.82 8.55
N LEU A 70 22.21 23.65 9.88
CA LEU A 70 21.52 24.55 10.81
C LEU A 70 22.43 25.13 11.90
N ASN A 71 23.72 24.77 11.96
CA ASN A 71 24.62 25.16 13.08
C ASN A 71 25.59 26.28 12.73
N SER A 72 25.37 27.04 11.67
CA SER A 72 26.14 28.25 11.38
C SER A 72 25.26 29.51 11.46
N GLU A 73 25.85 30.64 11.79
CA GLU A 73 25.17 31.95 11.79
C GLU A 73 25.15 32.60 10.39
N ASP A 74 25.24 31.80 9.33
CA ASP A 74 25.30 32.28 7.96
C ASP A 74 23.91 32.53 7.37
N MET A 75 23.81 33.45 6.44
CA MET A 75 22.61 33.73 5.66
C MET A 75 22.03 32.46 4.97
N MET A 76 22.86 31.45 4.73
CA MET A 76 22.43 30.18 4.17
C MET A 76 21.53 29.37 5.13
N VAL A 77 21.76 29.47 6.44
CA VAL A 77 20.92 28.83 7.46
C VAL A 77 19.54 29.49 7.52
N GLU A 78 19.46 30.81 7.41
CA GLU A 78 18.18 31.52 7.37
C GLU A 78 17.34 31.12 6.15
N ILE A 79 17.99 30.93 4.99
CA ILE A 79 17.33 30.47 3.77
C ILE A 79 16.83 29.03 3.93
N GLU A 80 17.62 28.17 4.54
CA GLU A 80 17.25 26.76 4.78
C GLU A 80 16.09 26.66 5.79
N GLU A 81 16.14 27.41 6.88
CA GLU A 81 15.03 27.50 7.85
C GLU A 81 13.73 28.02 7.24
N ALA A 82 13.83 29.01 6.37
CA ALA A 82 12.67 29.52 5.64
C ALA A 82 12.08 28.44 4.70
N ALA A 83 12.94 27.68 4.03
CA ALA A 83 12.52 26.57 3.17
C ALA A 83 11.86 25.44 3.97
N ILE A 84 12.43 25.07 5.13
CA ILE A 84 11.84 24.09 6.05
C ILE A 84 10.45 24.55 6.47
N SER A 85 10.32 25.79 6.95
CA SER A 85 9.04 26.34 7.39
C SER A 85 7.98 26.31 6.27
N ALA A 86 8.36 26.72 5.06
CA ALA A 86 7.49 26.71 3.89
C ALA A 86 7.06 25.28 3.50
N LEU A 87 7.98 24.30 3.52
CA LEU A 87 7.71 22.91 3.22
C LEU A 87 6.76 22.28 4.24
N LEU A 88 7.02 22.51 5.54
CA LEU A 88 6.18 22.01 6.63
C LEU A 88 4.77 22.60 6.60
N LYS A 89 4.62 23.86 6.20
CA LYS A 89 3.31 24.47 5.99
C LYS A 89 2.56 23.79 4.84
N LYS A 90 3.25 23.42 3.76
CA LYS A 90 2.65 22.71 2.62
C LYS A 90 2.26 21.27 2.95
N THR A 91 3.02 20.56 3.81
CA THR A 91 2.67 19.21 4.27
C THR A 91 1.43 19.17 5.18
N GLY A 92 0.98 20.32 5.64
CA GLY A 92 -0.28 20.47 6.37
C GLY A 92 -0.35 19.78 7.71
N GLY A 93 0.79 19.38 8.30
CA GLY A 93 0.85 18.70 9.59
C GLY A 93 0.50 17.20 9.52
N LEU A 94 0.49 16.60 8.34
CA LEU A 94 0.34 15.15 8.18
C LEU A 94 1.68 14.45 8.45
N PRO A 95 1.79 13.58 9.48
CA PRO A 95 3.06 12.93 9.84
C PRO A 95 3.70 12.17 8.67
N ILE A 96 2.89 11.49 7.86
CA ILE A 96 3.40 10.75 6.70
C ILE A 96 4.03 11.67 5.65
N ALA A 97 3.43 12.85 5.40
CA ALA A 97 3.97 13.82 4.44
C ALA A 97 5.28 14.45 4.94
N ILE A 98 5.33 14.75 6.24
CA ILE A 98 6.53 15.32 6.90
C ILE A 98 7.69 14.33 6.81
N ARG A 99 7.46 13.08 7.20
CA ARG A 99 8.45 12.02 7.16
C ARG A 99 8.96 11.76 5.74
N HIS A 100 8.06 11.71 4.79
CA HIS A 100 8.43 11.47 3.40
C HIS A 100 9.21 12.65 2.80
N ALA A 101 8.85 13.89 3.13
CA ALA A 101 9.62 15.06 2.74
C ALA A 101 11.05 15.03 3.29
N ALA A 102 11.23 14.60 4.55
CA ALA A 102 12.57 14.44 5.13
C ALA A 102 13.37 13.36 4.38
N ASN A 103 12.74 12.22 4.03
CA ASN A 103 13.41 11.16 3.26
C ASN A 103 13.82 11.64 1.86
N LEU A 104 13.01 12.47 1.20
CA LEU A 104 13.38 13.08 -0.09
C LEU A 104 14.60 14.01 0.00
N ILE A 105 14.78 14.68 1.15
CA ILE A 105 15.99 15.51 1.39
C ILE A 105 17.22 14.61 1.52
N LEU A 106 17.09 13.50 2.23
CA LEU A 106 18.17 12.56 2.48
C LEU A 106 18.50 11.64 1.30
N ASP A 107 17.66 11.59 0.28
CA ASP A 107 17.87 10.77 -0.92
C ASP A 107 18.81 11.49 -1.90
N PRO A 108 20.08 11.07 -2.06
CA PRO A 108 21.05 11.75 -2.92
C PRO A 108 20.73 11.60 -4.41
N GLU A 109 19.93 10.64 -4.81
CA GLU A 109 19.50 10.47 -6.21
C GLU A 109 18.45 11.51 -6.59
N ILE A 110 17.60 11.89 -5.62
CA ILE A 110 16.52 12.84 -5.84
C ILE A 110 17.01 14.26 -5.53
N ASN A 111 17.70 14.42 -4.42
CA ASN A 111 18.18 15.71 -3.91
C ASN A 111 19.69 15.67 -3.64
N PRO A 112 20.53 15.78 -4.68
CA PRO A 112 22.00 15.68 -4.53
C PRO A 112 22.59 16.73 -3.59
N SER A 113 21.92 17.89 -3.41
CA SER A 113 22.36 18.93 -2.48
C SER A 113 22.03 18.62 -1.02
N GLY A 114 21.08 17.71 -0.76
CA GLY A 114 20.62 17.36 0.57
C GLY A 114 19.95 18.50 1.34
N THR A 115 19.44 19.54 0.65
CA THR A 115 18.89 20.75 1.29
C THR A 115 17.37 20.81 1.19
N ALA A 116 16.71 21.40 2.20
CA ALA A 116 15.27 21.64 2.17
C ALA A 116 14.89 22.65 1.08
N ARG A 117 15.78 23.61 0.79
CA ARG A 117 15.59 24.57 -0.29
C ARG A 117 15.43 23.88 -1.64
N ALA A 118 16.33 22.97 -1.99
CA ALA A 118 16.26 22.26 -3.27
C ALA A 118 14.99 21.41 -3.38
N LEU A 119 14.59 20.73 -2.30
CA LEU A 119 13.32 20.01 -2.27
C LEU A 119 12.13 20.96 -2.46
N MET A 120 12.16 22.14 -1.87
CA MET A 120 11.09 23.13 -2.00
C MET A 120 10.96 23.66 -3.44
N GLU A 121 12.09 23.83 -4.14
CA GLU A 121 12.11 24.21 -5.56
C GLU A 121 11.48 23.07 -6.41
N MET A 122 11.90 21.83 -6.20
CA MET A 122 11.29 20.65 -6.87
C MET A 122 9.80 20.51 -6.56
N PHE A 123 9.40 20.76 -5.32
CA PHE A 123 8.01 20.74 -4.91
C PHE A 123 7.19 21.78 -5.69
N ASN A 124 7.65 23.01 -5.76
CA ASN A 124 6.93 24.07 -6.46
C ASN A 124 6.80 23.78 -7.95
N ASP A 125 7.85 23.29 -8.60
CA ASP A 125 7.83 22.87 -10.01
C ASP A 125 6.83 21.71 -10.23
N SER A 126 6.92 20.67 -9.41
CA SER A 126 6.01 19.53 -9.49
C SER A 126 4.55 19.93 -9.21
N TYR A 127 4.33 20.80 -8.22
CA TYR A 127 2.99 21.30 -7.86
C TYR A 127 2.32 22.08 -8.98
N GLN A 128 3.09 22.84 -9.76
CA GLN A 128 2.55 23.58 -10.91
C GLN A 128 2.19 22.65 -12.08
N ARG A 129 2.97 21.59 -12.30
CA ARG A 129 2.80 20.65 -13.42
C ARG A 129 1.73 19.60 -13.19
N LEU A 130 1.40 19.31 -11.93
CA LEU A 130 0.38 18.30 -11.61
C LEU A 130 -1.00 18.72 -12.14
N PRO A 131 -1.69 17.85 -12.89
CA PRO A 131 -3.05 18.11 -13.33
C PRO A 131 -3.97 18.32 -12.13
N ARG A 132 -4.87 19.30 -12.23
CA ARG A 132 -5.83 19.62 -11.17
C ARG A 132 -6.89 18.52 -11.12
N ARG A 133 -6.87 17.71 -10.09
CA ARG A 133 -7.97 16.78 -9.79
C ARG A 133 -9.20 17.55 -9.33
N GLN A 134 -10.39 17.02 -9.58
CA GLN A 134 -11.62 17.58 -8.98
C GLN A 134 -11.57 17.58 -7.44
N ILE A 135 -10.95 16.58 -6.83
CA ILE A 135 -10.79 16.46 -5.36
C ILE A 135 -9.68 17.37 -4.85
N SER A 136 -8.52 17.39 -5.50
CA SER A 136 -7.38 18.23 -5.09
C SER A 136 -7.59 19.73 -5.33
N ALA A 137 -8.55 20.09 -6.20
CA ALA A 137 -8.97 21.49 -6.33
C ALA A 137 -9.71 22.00 -5.07
N ARG A 138 -10.22 21.08 -4.24
CA ARG A 138 -10.98 21.41 -3.01
C ARG A 138 -10.16 21.27 -1.73
N ASP A 139 -9.09 20.45 -1.75
CA ASP A 139 -8.25 20.20 -0.58
C ASP A 139 -6.76 20.38 -0.91
N PRO A 140 -6.15 21.48 -0.44
CA PRO A 140 -4.72 21.77 -0.63
C PRO A 140 -3.79 20.68 -0.07
N LEU A 141 -4.21 19.96 1.00
CA LEU A 141 -3.41 18.89 1.61
C LEU A 141 -3.28 17.68 0.69
N VAL A 142 -4.37 17.29 0.05
CA VAL A 142 -4.37 16.17 -0.93
C VAL A 142 -3.42 16.51 -2.08
N ARG A 143 -3.45 17.76 -2.56
CA ARG A 143 -2.57 18.20 -3.64
C ARG A 143 -1.09 18.21 -3.22
N ALA A 144 -0.81 18.61 -1.99
CA ALA A 144 0.55 18.59 -1.46
C ALA A 144 1.10 17.17 -1.33
N LEU A 145 0.29 16.23 -0.83
CA LEU A 145 0.62 14.80 -0.79
C LEU A 145 0.88 14.25 -2.19
N ASP A 146 -0.03 14.50 -3.14
CA ASP A 146 0.15 14.10 -4.54
C ASP A 146 1.45 14.62 -5.14
N THR A 147 1.85 15.85 -4.77
CA THR A 147 3.11 16.45 -5.24
C THR A 147 4.32 15.70 -4.69
N ILE A 148 4.34 15.41 -3.39
CA ILE A 148 5.42 14.68 -2.73
C ILE A 148 5.53 13.28 -3.33
N TRP A 149 4.42 12.55 -3.47
CA TRP A 149 4.42 11.22 -4.09
C TRP A 149 4.90 11.25 -5.54
N ASN A 150 4.49 12.27 -6.32
CA ASN A 150 4.92 12.40 -7.71
C ASN A 150 6.44 12.60 -7.85
N ILE A 151 7.07 13.34 -6.94
CA ILE A 151 8.52 13.49 -6.92
C ILE A 151 9.17 12.11 -6.71
N SER A 152 8.68 11.33 -5.74
CA SER A 152 9.21 9.99 -5.46
C SER A 152 9.02 9.02 -6.63
N PHE A 153 7.81 8.97 -7.20
CA PHE A 153 7.48 7.98 -8.24
C PHE A 153 8.25 8.21 -9.55
N LYS A 154 8.56 9.47 -9.89
CA LYS A 154 9.36 9.78 -11.09
C LYS A 154 10.75 9.17 -11.06
N ASN A 155 11.31 9.03 -9.87
CA ASN A 155 12.68 8.57 -9.65
C ASN A 155 12.76 7.06 -9.31
N LEU A 156 11.66 6.32 -9.45
CA LEU A 156 11.68 4.86 -9.31
C LEU A 156 12.13 4.18 -10.59
N THR A 157 12.85 3.08 -10.44
CA THR A 157 13.11 2.15 -11.56
C THR A 157 11.80 1.53 -12.06
N GLU A 158 11.76 1.10 -13.32
CA GLU A 158 10.56 0.44 -13.87
C GLU A 158 10.15 -0.83 -13.10
N PRO A 159 11.06 -1.71 -12.65
CA PRO A 159 10.69 -2.83 -11.78
C PRO A 159 10.02 -2.36 -10.48
N ALA A 160 10.55 -1.32 -9.82
CA ALA A 160 9.96 -0.79 -8.59
C ALA A 160 8.58 -0.17 -8.83
N LYS A 161 8.39 0.58 -9.92
CA LYS A 161 7.06 1.11 -10.32
C LYS A 161 6.07 -0.03 -10.56
N ASN A 162 6.49 -1.09 -11.23
CA ASN A 162 5.63 -2.23 -11.54
C ASN A 162 5.19 -2.97 -10.26
N ILE A 163 6.11 -3.20 -9.31
CA ILE A 163 5.75 -3.77 -8.00
C ILE A 163 4.81 -2.83 -7.24
N LEU A 164 5.10 -1.54 -7.19
CA LEU A 164 4.28 -0.56 -6.49
C LEU A 164 2.85 -0.49 -7.07
N SER A 165 2.71 -0.57 -8.39
CA SER A 165 1.42 -0.63 -9.08
C SER A 165 0.63 -1.88 -8.70
N GLY A 166 1.27 -3.05 -8.67
CA GLY A 166 0.66 -4.29 -8.19
C GLY A 166 0.23 -4.19 -6.71
N LEU A 167 1.11 -3.70 -5.82
CA LEU A 167 0.81 -3.51 -4.40
C LEU A 167 -0.35 -2.54 -4.17
N SER A 168 -0.53 -1.56 -5.06
CA SER A 168 -1.63 -0.60 -4.95
C SER A 168 -3.02 -1.24 -5.13
N LEU A 169 -3.10 -2.40 -5.73
CA LEU A 169 -4.36 -3.12 -5.99
C LEU A 169 -4.75 -4.09 -4.87
N LEU A 170 -3.84 -4.38 -3.95
CA LEU A 170 -4.01 -5.36 -2.87
C LEU A 170 -4.49 -4.71 -1.56
N ALA A 171 -4.83 -5.53 -0.57
CA ALA A 171 -4.99 -5.05 0.81
C ALA A 171 -3.66 -4.44 1.30
N PRO A 172 -3.70 -3.37 2.11
CA PRO A 172 -2.49 -2.58 2.43
C PRO A 172 -1.47 -3.33 3.30
N ASP A 173 -1.90 -4.33 4.03
CA ASP A 173 -1.10 -5.03 5.03
C ASP A 173 -0.91 -6.51 4.68
N LYS A 174 0.14 -7.11 5.25
CA LYS A 174 0.46 -8.55 5.13
C LYS A 174 0.55 -9.05 3.68
N ILE A 175 1.18 -8.29 2.82
CA ILE A 175 1.44 -8.69 1.44
C ILE A 175 2.73 -9.51 1.44
N LEU A 176 2.61 -10.83 1.23
CA LEU A 176 3.78 -11.70 1.19
C LEU A 176 4.55 -11.52 -0.11
N ILE A 177 5.88 -11.50 -0.01
CA ILE A 177 6.78 -11.47 -1.19
C ILE A 177 6.55 -12.69 -2.08
N ASP A 178 6.09 -13.78 -1.47
CA ASP A 178 5.77 -15.05 -2.13
C ASP A 178 4.71 -14.92 -3.22
N LEU A 179 3.85 -13.91 -3.12
CA LEU A 179 2.85 -13.62 -4.16
C LEU A 179 3.49 -13.38 -5.54
N PHE A 180 4.69 -12.76 -5.56
CA PHE A 180 5.43 -12.47 -6.79
C PHE A 180 6.31 -13.64 -7.25
N LEU A 181 6.18 -14.80 -6.61
CA LEU A 181 6.91 -16.03 -6.90
C LEU A 181 5.91 -17.17 -7.20
N PRO A 182 5.11 -17.06 -8.28
CA PRO A 182 4.09 -18.08 -8.56
C PRO A 182 4.73 -19.42 -8.83
N SER A 183 4.02 -20.49 -8.47
CA SER A 183 4.41 -21.86 -8.76
C SER A 183 4.40 -22.15 -10.26
N ASP A 184 3.43 -21.60 -10.98
CA ASP A 184 3.41 -21.59 -12.44
C ASP A 184 3.94 -20.25 -12.97
N GLN A 185 5.14 -20.27 -13.53
CA GLN A 185 5.80 -19.07 -14.09
C GLN A 185 5.06 -18.46 -15.31
N ASN A 186 4.10 -19.17 -15.88
CA ASN A 186 3.21 -18.63 -16.92
C ASN A 186 2.17 -17.66 -16.35
N MET A 187 1.97 -17.66 -15.02
CA MET A 187 1.10 -16.68 -14.35
C MET A 187 1.74 -15.29 -14.21
N LEU A 188 3.03 -15.14 -14.53
CA LEU A 188 3.69 -13.83 -14.55
C LEU A 188 3.34 -13.07 -15.83
N ALA A 189 2.64 -11.94 -15.67
CA ALA A 189 2.40 -11.02 -16.77
C ALA A 189 3.72 -10.35 -17.22
N SER A 190 3.77 -9.86 -18.47
CA SER A 190 4.98 -9.29 -19.09
C SER A 190 5.64 -8.21 -18.25
N LYS A 191 4.87 -7.34 -17.60
CA LYS A 191 5.40 -6.28 -16.72
C LYS A 191 6.06 -6.81 -15.44
N LEU A 192 5.78 -8.05 -15.04
CA LEU A 192 6.36 -8.75 -13.88
C LEU A 192 7.34 -9.87 -14.28
N GLU A 193 7.72 -9.95 -15.55
CA GLU A 193 8.65 -10.96 -16.08
C GLU A 193 9.99 -10.98 -15.32
N PHE A 194 10.45 -9.82 -14.82
CA PHE A 194 11.67 -9.72 -14.02
C PHE A 194 11.59 -10.45 -12.67
N CYS A 195 10.39 -10.82 -12.21
CA CYS A 195 10.19 -11.63 -11.00
C CYS A 195 10.51 -13.12 -11.24
N ARG A 196 10.69 -13.57 -12.48
CA ARG A 196 11.04 -14.96 -12.78
C ARG A 196 12.27 -15.39 -12.01
N THR A 197 12.17 -16.52 -11.35
CA THR A 197 13.31 -17.13 -10.67
C THR A 197 14.33 -17.62 -11.71
N ALA A 198 15.59 -17.24 -11.52
CA ALA A 198 16.67 -17.82 -12.29
C ALA A 198 16.89 -19.28 -11.82
N SER A 199 16.57 -20.24 -12.68
CA SER A 199 16.87 -21.67 -12.58
C SER A 199 16.51 -22.39 -11.26
N HIS A 200 15.83 -23.49 -11.37
CA HIS A 200 15.56 -24.44 -10.29
C HIS A 200 16.86 -24.93 -9.65
N ASN A 201 17.36 -24.28 -8.62
CA ASN A 201 18.25 -24.91 -7.66
C ASN A 201 17.38 -25.67 -6.66
N THR A 202 17.07 -26.92 -6.98
CA THR A 202 16.50 -27.86 -6.01
C THR A 202 17.56 -28.17 -4.97
N ASN A 203 17.66 -27.35 -3.94
CA ASN A 203 18.41 -27.72 -2.75
C ASN A 203 17.57 -28.72 -1.95
N VAL A 204 17.91 -30.00 -2.13
CA VAL A 204 17.36 -31.09 -1.33
C VAL A 204 17.93 -30.98 0.08
N VAL A 205 17.22 -30.30 0.98
CA VAL A 205 17.54 -30.35 2.40
C VAL A 205 16.98 -31.67 2.95
N LYS A 206 17.86 -32.64 3.14
CA LYS A 206 17.55 -33.88 3.87
C LYS A 206 17.44 -33.55 5.36
N THR A 207 16.24 -33.25 5.84
CA THR A 207 15.94 -33.34 7.28
C THR A 207 15.49 -34.76 7.58
N GLY A 208 16.12 -35.38 8.59
CA GLY A 208 15.93 -36.79 8.92
C GLY A 208 14.46 -37.13 9.20
N GLY A 209 13.97 -38.17 8.51
CA GLY A 209 12.75 -38.88 8.87
C GLY A 209 11.49 -38.55 8.08
N GLY A 210 11.58 -38.08 6.84
CA GLY A 210 10.39 -37.93 5.97
C GLY A 210 10.76 -37.09 4.75
N THR A 211 10.67 -37.67 3.57
CA THR A 211 11.00 -37.00 2.29
C THR A 211 9.93 -35.97 1.93
N SER A 212 9.97 -34.79 2.55
CA SER A 212 9.26 -33.61 2.06
C SER A 212 10.26 -32.79 1.22
N LEU A 213 10.12 -32.84 -0.09
CA LEU A 213 10.82 -31.96 -1.03
C LEU A 213 10.23 -30.55 -0.88
N GLN A 214 10.78 -29.75 0.04
CA GLN A 214 10.49 -28.33 0.09
C GLN A 214 11.32 -27.64 -1.00
N THR A 215 10.67 -27.31 -2.09
CA THR A 215 11.28 -26.48 -3.15
C THR A 215 11.41 -25.05 -2.60
N VAL A 216 12.61 -24.66 -2.19
CA VAL A 216 12.89 -23.28 -1.79
C VAL A 216 12.98 -22.45 -3.07
N ILE A 217 11.93 -21.69 -3.36
CA ILE A 217 11.93 -20.74 -4.48
C ILE A 217 12.68 -19.49 -4.00
N ASN A 218 13.83 -19.23 -4.60
CA ASN A 218 14.60 -18.02 -4.34
C ASN A 218 14.08 -16.88 -5.24
N PRO A 219 13.76 -15.70 -4.67
CA PRO A 219 13.38 -14.52 -5.44
C PRO A 219 14.49 -14.13 -6.42
N SER A 220 14.14 -13.57 -7.59
CA SER A 220 15.11 -12.97 -8.48
C SER A 220 15.81 -11.78 -7.80
N SER A 221 17.06 -11.52 -8.13
CA SER A 221 17.77 -10.34 -7.61
C SER A 221 17.05 -9.04 -7.95
N ARG A 222 16.48 -8.95 -9.15
CA ARG A 222 15.73 -7.77 -9.62
C ARG A 222 14.44 -7.52 -8.82
N LEU A 223 13.74 -8.57 -8.38
CA LEU A 223 12.58 -8.44 -7.48
C LEU A 223 13.02 -7.91 -6.12
N ILE A 224 14.11 -8.47 -5.58
CA ILE A 224 14.63 -8.01 -4.28
C ILE A 224 15.11 -6.56 -4.36
N GLU A 225 15.81 -6.18 -5.42
CA GLU A 225 16.26 -4.81 -5.68
C GLU A 225 15.10 -3.84 -5.77
N ALA A 226 14.05 -4.17 -6.54
CA ALA A 226 12.85 -3.36 -6.67
C ALA A 226 12.11 -3.17 -5.32
N ILE A 227 11.97 -4.24 -4.54
CA ILE A 227 11.35 -4.15 -3.20
C ILE A 227 12.23 -3.34 -2.24
N ASN A 228 13.54 -3.50 -2.27
CA ASN A 228 14.45 -2.74 -1.43
C ASN A 228 14.45 -1.24 -1.81
N GLU A 229 14.37 -0.91 -3.09
CA GLU A 229 14.22 0.47 -3.54
C GLU A 229 12.95 1.11 -2.96
N LEU A 230 11.80 0.43 -3.03
CA LEU A 230 10.55 0.91 -2.44
C LEU A 230 10.64 1.06 -0.92
N PHE A 231 11.34 0.15 -0.25
CA PHE A 231 11.56 0.19 1.20
C PHE A 231 12.47 1.36 1.60
N VAL A 232 13.60 1.55 0.93
CA VAL A 232 14.55 2.65 1.19
C VAL A 232 13.88 4.01 0.96
N LYS A 233 13.05 4.12 -0.07
CA LYS A 233 12.28 5.36 -0.35
C LYS A 233 11.03 5.52 0.54
N ASP A 234 10.85 4.68 1.56
CA ASP A 234 9.75 4.69 2.55
C ASP A 234 8.33 4.63 1.91
N LEU A 235 8.22 4.03 0.73
CA LEU A 235 6.95 3.82 0.04
C LEU A 235 6.23 2.57 0.54
N ILE A 236 6.99 1.60 1.06
CA ILE A 236 6.49 0.40 1.71
C ILE A 236 7.21 0.16 3.03
N LYS A 237 6.57 -0.59 3.92
CA LYS A 237 7.21 -1.21 5.09
C LYS A 237 7.51 -2.66 4.76
N LYS A 238 8.63 -3.18 5.28
CA LYS A 238 9.04 -4.58 5.11
C LYS A 238 9.42 -5.18 6.45
N THR A 239 8.87 -6.33 6.77
CA THR A 239 9.18 -7.09 7.98
C THR A 239 9.33 -8.57 7.60
N GLY A 240 10.57 -9.03 7.48
CA GLY A 240 10.86 -10.36 6.97
C GLY A 240 10.38 -10.53 5.52
N ARG A 241 9.37 -11.39 5.30
CA ARG A 241 8.75 -11.62 3.99
C ARG A 241 7.46 -10.82 3.79
N ASP A 242 6.97 -10.14 4.82
CA ASP A 242 5.76 -9.33 4.77
C ASP A 242 6.08 -7.92 4.30
N MET A 243 5.22 -7.41 3.44
CA MET A 243 5.20 -6.02 2.99
C MET A 243 3.88 -5.36 3.40
N ALA A 244 3.95 -4.07 3.67
CA ALA A 244 2.77 -3.23 3.86
C ALA A 244 2.97 -1.90 3.13
N ILE A 245 1.88 -1.37 2.58
CA ILE A 245 1.87 -0.11 1.84
C ILE A 245 0.83 0.83 2.45
N HIS A 246 1.19 2.08 2.67
CA HIS A 246 0.23 3.03 3.21
C HIS A 246 -0.86 3.36 2.18
N ARG A 247 -2.12 3.46 2.63
CA ARG A 247 -3.28 3.70 1.75
C ARG A 247 -3.16 4.97 0.92
N THR A 248 -2.58 6.04 1.47
CA THR A 248 -2.37 7.28 0.70
C THR A 248 -1.41 7.08 -0.47
N VAL A 249 -0.40 6.20 -0.32
CA VAL A 249 0.49 5.81 -1.42
C VAL A 249 -0.30 5.01 -2.46
N GLN A 250 -1.12 4.04 -2.03
CA GLN A 250 -1.99 3.28 -2.94
C GLN A 250 -2.95 4.19 -3.72
N GLU A 251 -3.56 5.17 -3.05
CA GLU A 251 -4.46 6.14 -3.67
C GLU A 251 -3.73 7.00 -4.70
N ALA A 252 -2.51 7.46 -4.39
CA ALA A 252 -1.69 8.25 -5.30
C ALA A 252 -1.28 7.46 -6.56
N VAL A 253 -0.81 6.21 -6.39
CA VAL A 253 -0.48 5.31 -7.51
C VAL A 253 -1.71 5.04 -8.38
N SER A 254 -2.84 4.69 -7.74
CA SER A 254 -4.11 4.41 -8.45
C SER A 254 -4.60 5.59 -9.27
N TYR A 255 -4.23 6.80 -8.87
CA TYR A 255 -4.60 7.98 -9.61
C TYR A 255 -3.66 8.28 -10.80
N GLN A 256 -2.35 8.15 -10.61
CA GLN A 256 -1.38 8.52 -11.64
C GLN A 256 -1.36 7.52 -12.81
N GLY A 257 -1.66 6.26 -12.55
CA GLY A 257 -1.53 5.15 -13.50
C GLY A 257 -2.85 4.53 -13.97
N LYS A 258 -3.95 5.29 -14.06
CA LYS A 258 -5.28 4.72 -14.34
C LYS A 258 -5.35 3.79 -15.55
N ASP A 259 -4.70 4.16 -16.65
CA ASP A 259 -4.77 3.39 -17.90
C ASP A 259 -3.87 2.13 -17.84
N GLU A 260 -2.77 2.21 -17.10
CA GLU A 260 -1.84 1.09 -16.93
C GLU A 260 -2.28 0.10 -15.84
N LEU A 261 -3.14 0.52 -14.91
CA LEU A 261 -3.59 -0.32 -13.79
C LEU A 261 -4.41 -1.53 -14.25
N ILE A 262 -5.01 -1.52 -15.44
CA ILE A 262 -5.73 -2.66 -15.98
C ILE A 262 -4.79 -3.85 -16.19
N ASP A 263 -3.60 -3.62 -16.76
CA ASP A 263 -2.60 -4.66 -16.97
C ASP A 263 -2.11 -5.25 -15.64
N PHE A 264 -1.93 -4.37 -14.62
CA PHE A 264 -1.55 -4.82 -13.28
C PHE A 264 -2.69 -5.51 -12.56
N PHE A 265 -3.94 -5.14 -12.84
CA PHE A 265 -5.10 -5.83 -12.30
C PHE A 265 -5.14 -7.28 -12.77
N ASP A 266 -4.98 -7.52 -14.07
CA ASP A 266 -4.88 -8.86 -14.65
C ASP A 266 -3.72 -9.65 -14.03
N ALA A 267 -2.55 -9.01 -13.88
CA ALA A 267 -1.41 -9.63 -13.24
C ALA A 267 -1.70 -10.07 -11.79
N MET A 268 -2.36 -9.21 -11.00
CA MET A 268 -2.72 -9.55 -9.61
C MET A 268 -3.78 -10.64 -9.53
N VAL A 269 -4.74 -10.69 -10.46
CA VAL A 269 -5.71 -11.78 -10.56
C VAL A 269 -4.99 -13.12 -10.78
N LEU A 270 -4.04 -13.16 -11.71
CA LEU A 270 -3.27 -14.37 -12.03
C LEU A 270 -2.44 -14.85 -10.82
N LEU A 271 -1.70 -13.94 -10.20
CA LEU A 271 -0.85 -14.26 -9.05
C LEU A 271 -1.68 -14.71 -7.83
N LEU A 272 -2.78 -14.01 -7.52
CA LEU A 272 -3.67 -14.43 -6.44
C LEU A 272 -4.38 -15.74 -6.76
N PHE A 273 -4.73 -15.98 -8.02
CA PHE A 273 -5.29 -17.27 -8.42
C PHE A 273 -4.26 -18.40 -8.24
N ASP A 274 -2.99 -18.22 -8.58
CA ASP A 274 -1.94 -19.22 -8.32
C ASP A 274 -1.78 -19.49 -6.83
N ALA A 275 -1.69 -18.45 -6.01
CA ALA A 275 -1.44 -18.53 -4.58
C ALA A 275 -2.64 -19.02 -3.74
N PHE A 276 -3.87 -18.70 -4.14
CA PHE A 276 -5.08 -19.06 -3.38
C PHE A 276 -5.42 -20.55 -3.55
N PRO A 277 -5.72 -21.28 -2.47
CA PRO A 277 -6.11 -22.69 -2.55
C PRO A 277 -7.32 -22.92 -3.47
N LYS A 278 -7.28 -23.99 -4.26
CA LYS A 278 -8.33 -24.34 -5.21
C LYS A 278 -9.28 -25.35 -4.58
N GLN A 279 -10.57 -25.06 -4.71
CA GLN A 279 -11.62 -25.98 -4.35
C GLN A 279 -11.61 -27.21 -5.29
N SER A 280 -11.75 -28.39 -4.74
CA SER A 280 -11.89 -29.62 -5.48
C SER A 280 -13.06 -30.46 -4.96
N GLN A 281 -13.78 -31.14 -5.85
CA GLN A 281 -14.86 -32.10 -5.55
C GLN A 281 -15.99 -31.53 -4.67
N GLY A 282 -16.24 -30.22 -4.68
CA GLY A 282 -17.32 -29.62 -3.89
C GLY A 282 -17.07 -29.63 -2.37
N ARG A 283 -15.83 -29.85 -1.91
CA ARG A 283 -15.50 -29.85 -0.48
C ARG A 283 -15.11 -28.45 -0.02
N PRO A 284 -15.49 -28.01 1.21
CA PRO A 284 -15.02 -26.78 1.80
C PRO A 284 -13.48 -26.73 1.93
N LEU A 285 -12.91 -25.54 1.86
CA LEU A 285 -11.45 -25.33 1.97
C LEU A 285 -10.95 -25.30 3.42
N THR A 286 -11.60 -26.04 4.32
CA THR A 286 -11.26 -26.06 5.76
C THR A 286 -9.87 -26.60 6.05
N GLU A 287 -9.37 -27.54 5.27
CA GLU A 287 -8.01 -28.09 5.39
C GLU A 287 -6.92 -27.04 5.05
N TYR A 288 -7.28 -26.02 4.25
CA TYR A 288 -6.37 -24.96 3.81
C TYR A 288 -6.68 -23.64 4.48
N TRP A 289 -7.31 -23.64 5.65
CA TRP A 289 -7.78 -22.45 6.34
C TRP A 289 -6.71 -21.37 6.50
N GLU A 290 -5.55 -21.74 7.02
CA GLU A 290 -4.43 -20.81 7.24
C GLU A 290 -3.95 -20.18 5.93
N ASN A 291 -3.81 -20.98 4.86
CA ASN A 291 -3.41 -20.48 3.55
C ASN A 291 -4.47 -19.56 2.95
N CYS A 292 -5.75 -19.87 3.12
CA CYS A 292 -6.82 -18.99 2.67
C CYS A 292 -6.81 -17.65 3.42
N GLN A 293 -6.55 -17.67 4.74
CA GLN A 293 -6.45 -16.44 5.55
C GLN A 293 -5.36 -15.49 5.07
N LEU A 294 -4.25 -16.00 4.56
CA LEU A 294 -3.17 -15.17 4.03
C LEU A 294 -3.62 -14.31 2.84
N TRP A 295 -4.49 -14.84 2.00
CA TRP A 295 -4.80 -14.23 0.70
C TRP A 295 -6.19 -13.61 0.61
N ILE A 296 -7.15 -14.03 1.47
CA ILE A 296 -8.57 -13.64 1.33
C ILE A 296 -8.77 -12.12 1.32
N GLN A 297 -8.06 -11.37 2.17
CA GLN A 297 -8.18 -9.93 2.22
C GLN A 297 -7.75 -9.24 0.92
N HIS A 298 -6.74 -9.80 0.24
CA HIS A 298 -6.26 -9.28 -1.05
C HIS A 298 -7.27 -9.59 -2.16
N VAL A 299 -7.86 -10.80 -2.15
CA VAL A 299 -8.92 -11.18 -3.10
C VAL A 299 -10.15 -10.28 -2.93
N VAL A 300 -10.59 -10.04 -1.69
CA VAL A 300 -11.73 -9.14 -1.40
C VAL A 300 -11.43 -7.71 -1.85
N THR A 301 -10.23 -7.21 -1.55
CA THR A 301 -9.82 -5.86 -1.98
C THR A 301 -9.82 -5.74 -3.49
N LEU A 302 -9.28 -6.73 -4.20
CA LEU A 302 -9.27 -6.76 -5.66
C LEU A 302 -10.69 -6.77 -6.23
N ALA A 303 -11.60 -7.57 -5.66
CA ALA A 303 -13.01 -7.61 -6.05
C ALA A 303 -13.73 -6.26 -5.84
N LEU A 304 -13.45 -5.57 -4.72
CA LEU A 304 -14.01 -4.26 -4.45
C LEU A 304 -13.49 -3.20 -5.44
N LYS A 305 -12.21 -3.25 -5.78
CA LYS A 305 -11.63 -2.36 -6.80
C LYS A 305 -12.23 -2.64 -8.18
N TYR A 306 -12.38 -3.90 -8.55
CA TYR A 306 -13.08 -4.29 -9.78
C TYR A 306 -14.48 -3.68 -9.85
N ARG A 307 -15.27 -3.85 -8.79
CA ARG A 307 -16.61 -3.25 -8.70
C ARG A 307 -16.58 -1.73 -8.83
N ALA A 308 -15.63 -1.05 -8.18
CA ALA A 308 -15.51 0.39 -8.27
C ALA A 308 -15.16 0.87 -9.68
N TYR A 309 -14.30 0.14 -10.39
CA TYR A 309 -13.96 0.41 -11.79
C TYR A 309 -15.17 0.25 -12.71
N THR A 310 -15.98 -0.78 -12.50
CA THR A 310 -17.16 -1.05 -13.35
C THR A 310 -18.33 -0.12 -13.06
N SER A 311 -18.51 0.32 -11.80
CA SER A 311 -19.64 1.18 -11.39
C SER A 311 -19.46 2.66 -11.75
N ASN A 312 -18.25 3.14 -11.98
CA ASN A 312 -17.94 4.56 -12.24
C ASN A 312 -17.91 4.92 -13.72
N ARG A 313 -18.30 4.02 -14.63
CA ARG A 313 -18.27 4.24 -16.07
C ARG A 313 -19.68 4.50 -16.61
N GLN A 314 -19.80 5.47 -17.53
CA GLN A 314 -21.01 5.65 -18.32
C GLN A 314 -21.16 4.49 -19.32
N GLU A 315 -22.40 4.16 -19.72
CA GLU A 315 -22.76 2.96 -20.52
C GLU A 315 -21.99 2.80 -21.85
N ASP A 316 -21.37 3.86 -22.38
CA ASP A 316 -20.63 3.83 -23.64
C ASP A 316 -19.16 3.39 -23.53
N ASP A 317 -18.58 3.35 -22.33
CA ASP A 317 -17.24 2.86 -22.10
C ASP A 317 -17.26 1.34 -21.89
N ILE A 318 -16.96 0.56 -22.91
CA ILE A 318 -16.85 -0.91 -22.86
C ILE A 318 -15.72 -1.31 -21.92
N PRO A 319 -16.01 -1.73 -20.65
CA PRO A 319 -14.98 -1.76 -19.61
C PRO A 319 -14.12 -3.01 -19.56
N LEU A 320 -14.47 -4.06 -20.24
CA LEU A 320 -13.91 -5.40 -19.99
C LEU A 320 -13.49 -6.16 -21.24
N LYS A 321 -13.60 -5.57 -22.43
CA LYS A 321 -13.10 -6.21 -23.67
C LYS A 321 -11.58 -6.41 -23.69
N GLY A 322 -10.85 -5.95 -22.66
CA GLY A 322 -9.40 -6.09 -22.54
C GLY A 322 -8.92 -6.95 -21.38
N MET A 323 -9.79 -7.39 -20.44
CA MET A 323 -9.34 -8.23 -19.33
C MET A 323 -9.17 -9.68 -19.80
N ALA A 324 -7.91 -10.06 -20.00
CA ALA A 324 -7.54 -11.44 -20.35
C ALA A 324 -7.84 -12.43 -19.20
N SER A 325 -8.02 -11.95 -17.97
CA SER A 325 -8.16 -12.75 -16.75
C SER A 325 -9.59 -12.83 -16.19
N ALA A 326 -10.63 -12.37 -16.93
CA ALA A 326 -12.00 -12.33 -16.41
C ALA A 326 -12.51 -13.72 -15.92
N ASP A 327 -12.28 -14.78 -16.68
CA ASP A 327 -12.65 -16.13 -16.29
C ASP A 327 -11.88 -16.63 -15.07
N ILE A 328 -10.63 -16.23 -14.93
CA ILE A 328 -9.77 -16.56 -13.79
C ILE A 328 -10.23 -15.81 -12.55
N LEU A 329 -10.63 -14.54 -12.68
CA LEU A 329 -11.23 -13.78 -11.58
C LEU A 329 -12.50 -14.46 -11.05
N VAL A 330 -13.39 -14.93 -11.93
CA VAL A 330 -14.60 -15.67 -11.52
C VAL A 330 -14.23 -16.94 -10.73
N LYS A 331 -13.25 -17.70 -11.21
CA LYS A 331 -12.75 -18.89 -10.51
C LYS A 331 -12.12 -18.55 -9.15
N LEU A 332 -11.33 -17.48 -9.08
CA LEU A 332 -10.73 -16.99 -7.84
C LEU A 332 -11.81 -16.61 -6.81
N LEU A 333 -12.81 -15.84 -7.24
CA LEU A 333 -13.94 -15.47 -6.39
C LEU A 333 -14.78 -16.66 -5.95
N GLY A 334 -14.95 -17.68 -6.83
CA GLY A 334 -15.59 -18.94 -6.48
C GLY A 334 -14.84 -19.69 -5.38
N ASN A 335 -13.52 -19.79 -5.47
CA ASN A 335 -12.70 -20.41 -4.41
C ASN A 335 -12.78 -19.62 -3.09
N ALA A 336 -12.75 -18.30 -3.15
CA ALA A 336 -12.91 -17.44 -1.97
C ALA A 336 -14.29 -17.62 -1.32
N ALA A 337 -15.35 -17.74 -2.11
CA ALA A 337 -16.70 -18.01 -1.60
C ALA A 337 -16.78 -19.37 -0.88
N TRP A 338 -16.15 -20.42 -1.41
CA TRP A 338 -16.08 -21.73 -0.74
C TRP A 338 -15.34 -21.67 0.60
N TYR A 339 -14.31 -20.86 0.71
CA TYR A 339 -13.63 -20.61 1.98
C TYR A 339 -14.56 -19.94 3.01
N VAL A 340 -15.25 -18.87 2.62
CA VAL A 340 -16.17 -18.14 3.51
C VAL A 340 -17.33 -19.02 3.95
N LEU A 341 -17.93 -19.80 3.01
CA LEU A 341 -19.00 -20.74 3.34
C LEU A 341 -18.52 -21.83 4.31
N GLY A 342 -17.31 -22.36 4.10
CA GLY A 342 -16.70 -23.33 5.02
C GLY A 342 -16.54 -22.76 6.44
N GLY A 343 -16.12 -21.51 6.58
CA GLY A 343 -16.00 -20.82 7.87
C GLY A 343 -17.34 -20.65 8.59
N ILE A 344 -18.39 -20.29 7.86
CA ILE A 344 -19.75 -20.15 8.41
C ILE A 344 -20.27 -21.52 8.89
N MET A 345 -20.05 -22.58 8.13
CA MET A 345 -20.52 -23.95 8.47
C MET A 345 -19.80 -24.52 9.70
N VAL A 346 -18.57 -24.10 9.97
CA VAL A 346 -17.77 -24.58 11.12
C VAL A 346 -17.88 -23.65 12.33
N GLY A 347 -18.59 -22.51 12.22
CA GLY A 347 -18.77 -21.55 13.30
C GLY A 347 -17.50 -20.78 13.69
N ILE A 348 -16.55 -20.63 12.75
CA ILE A 348 -15.24 -19.98 12.95
C ILE A 348 -15.27 -18.52 12.49
N CYS A 349 -16.33 -18.09 11.79
CA CYS A 349 -16.54 -16.71 11.35
C CYS A 349 -17.47 -15.92 12.26
#